data_b8fae44fa597a056b68d2562b7355321
#
_entry.id   b8fae44fa597a056b68d2562b7355321
#
_cell.length_a   1.000
_cell.length_b   1.000
_cell.length_c   1.000
_cell.angle_alpha   90.00
_cell.angle_beta   90.00
_cell.angle_gamma   90.00
#
_symmetry.space_group_name_H-M   'P 1'
#
loop_
_entity.id
_entity.type
_entity.pdbx_description
1 polymer ?
#
loop_
_entity_poly.entity_id
_entity_poly.type
_entity_poly.pdbx_seq_one_letter_code
_entity_poly.pdbx_strand_id
1 'polypeptide(L)'
;MRIEPLDFYKLIELGLGGDSWQQFVDHYLEKYEGMVIDGFEFAPTSINYTWQQLVASTTVTTLPTYVDPESPGYEKQRGSVKGMTGNIPTQKAFYSLNRTIVREKMQLVQMFGTAALNQDMQDVFMNLLDESVDGLIKGYYNSLTNQRMQIVSTGKFSIDVTNNPRGIKGITFDFGIDGSHFDTLTGQNRWWTNADKSTEGTSSDPILYMKTWVKKIRNTFHYYGPLTIEMAKETLDALVQHSKVLTRIGRLLYPLSATDATGATALQYAQNLDDEALKAAITRLVGVEIVSRDSKAFVDDWNTEDGTLTQKQIENFSLTNIAFIPKGTIGNIQGVTPLTMGYDPDKVAFYDSNRLVLTQRANPETHSIYIESEAAELCVPNLPKYMFICTVSA
;
A
#
# COMPACT_ATOMS: atom_id res chain seq x y z
N MET A 1 -24.86 49.96 -5.52
CA MET A 1 -23.76 49.16 -4.98
C MET A 1 -23.22 48.27 -6.10
N ARG A 2 -22.02 48.56 -6.63
CA ARG A 2 -21.39 47.66 -7.62
C ARG A 2 -20.95 46.40 -6.86
N ILE A 3 -21.54 45.28 -7.15
CA ILE A 3 -21.04 43.98 -6.66
C ILE A 3 -19.75 43.73 -7.44
N GLU A 4 -18.60 43.84 -6.78
CA GLU A 4 -17.33 43.43 -7.39
C GLU A 4 -17.42 41.97 -7.80
N PRO A 5 -16.88 41.62 -8.99
CA PRO A 5 -16.87 40.21 -9.41
C PRO A 5 -16.10 39.39 -8.36
N LEU A 6 -16.69 38.29 -7.97
CA LEU A 6 -16.10 37.34 -7.02
C LEU A 6 -14.80 36.83 -7.61
N ASP A 7 -13.69 37.19 -7.01
CA ASP A 7 -12.37 36.70 -7.37
C ASP A 7 -12.02 35.56 -6.42
N PHE A 8 -11.85 34.35 -6.96
CA PHE A 8 -11.51 33.16 -6.15
C PHE A 8 -10.18 33.30 -5.42
N TYR A 9 -9.18 33.97 -6.01
CA TYR A 9 -7.92 34.26 -5.33
C TYR A 9 -8.12 35.15 -4.11
N LYS A 10 -8.96 36.15 -4.23
CA LYS A 10 -9.32 37.05 -3.12
C LYS A 10 -10.06 36.28 -1.99
N LEU A 11 -10.85 35.28 -2.34
CA LEU A 11 -11.50 34.43 -1.35
C LEU A 11 -10.50 33.52 -0.62
N ILE A 12 -9.48 33.01 -1.32
CA ILE A 12 -8.39 32.26 -0.70
C ILE A 12 -7.60 33.16 0.25
N GLU A 13 -7.16 34.35 -0.21
CA GLU A 13 -6.42 35.31 0.62
C GLU A 13 -7.20 35.73 1.87
N LEU A 14 -8.49 36.00 1.72
CA LEU A 14 -9.38 36.34 2.86
C LEU A 14 -9.57 35.15 3.82
N GLY A 15 -9.68 33.94 3.27
CA GLY A 15 -9.85 32.73 4.06
C GLY A 15 -8.60 32.32 4.82
N LEU A 16 -7.42 32.53 4.21
CA LEU A 16 -6.14 32.28 4.87
C LEU A 16 -5.83 33.31 5.97
N GLY A 17 -6.60 34.42 6.07
CA GLY A 17 -6.47 35.39 7.16
C GLY A 17 -5.11 36.10 7.23
N GLY A 18 -4.34 36.06 6.15
CA GLY A 18 -2.97 36.58 6.06
C GLY A 18 -1.88 35.50 6.11
N ASP A 19 -2.25 34.23 6.30
CA ASP A 19 -1.31 33.11 6.19
C ASP A 19 -0.96 32.84 4.71
N SER A 20 0.28 32.39 4.47
CA SER A 20 0.70 31.99 3.15
C SER A 20 0.10 30.63 2.76
N TRP A 21 0.05 30.31 1.45
CA TRP A 21 -0.35 28.99 0.97
C TRP A 21 0.50 27.86 1.58
N GLN A 22 1.78 28.09 1.77
CA GLN A 22 2.69 27.16 2.43
C GLN A 22 2.26 26.90 3.89
N GLN A 23 1.95 27.93 4.68
CA GLN A 23 1.50 27.79 6.06
C GLN A 23 0.20 27.00 6.16
N PHE A 24 -0.74 27.23 5.25
CA PHE A 24 -1.97 26.44 5.17
C PHE A 24 -1.69 24.97 4.92
N VAL A 25 -0.78 24.64 3.99
CA VAL A 25 -0.40 23.26 3.70
C VAL A 25 0.40 22.64 4.85
N ASP A 26 1.25 23.41 5.54
CA ASP A 26 2.01 22.94 6.70
C ASP A 26 1.12 22.50 7.86
N HIS A 27 -0.07 23.07 8.00
CA HIS A 27 -1.04 22.58 9.00
C HIS A 27 -1.42 21.10 8.81
N TYR A 28 -1.39 20.60 7.58
CA TYR A 28 -1.64 19.17 7.30
C TYR A 28 -0.48 18.27 7.67
N LEU A 29 0.76 18.78 7.82
CA LEU A 29 1.88 18.00 8.31
C LEU A 29 1.60 17.49 9.73
N GLU A 30 1.06 18.34 10.60
CA GLU A 30 0.66 17.94 11.96
C GLU A 30 -0.48 16.92 11.94
N LYS A 31 -1.48 17.12 11.03
CA LYS A 31 -2.64 16.23 10.91
C LYS A 31 -2.24 14.81 10.45
N TYR A 32 -1.24 14.69 9.62
CA TYR A 32 -0.74 13.43 9.06
C TYR A 32 0.61 13.01 9.64
N GLU A 33 1.03 13.65 10.75
CA GLU A 33 2.24 13.25 11.47
C GLU A 33 2.14 11.79 11.92
N GLY A 34 3.14 10.99 11.55
CA GLY A 34 3.16 9.57 11.86
C GLY A 34 2.43 8.65 10.86
N MET A 35 1.92 9.19 9.75
CA MET A 35 1.44 8.35 8.65
C MET A 35 2.61 7.62 8.01
N VAL A 36 2.74 6.33 8.29
CA VAL A 36 3.87 5.48 7.90
C VAL A 36 3.39 4.45 6.87
N ILE A 37 4.17 4.24 5.83
CA ILE A 37 3.95 3.12 4.91
C ILE A 37 4.65 1.89 5.52
N ASP A 38 3.87 0.95 6.02
CA ASP A 38 4.37 -0.24 6.72
C ASP A 38 5.55 -0.92 6.01
N GLY A 39 6.68 -0.99 6.71
CA GLY A 39 7.90 -1.63 6.20
C GLY A 39 8.67 -0.83 5.16
N PHE A 40 8.27 0.40 4.83
CA PHE A 40 9.01 1.29 3.93
C PHE A 40 9.30 2.62 4.61
N GLU A 41 10.54 3.04 4.57
CA GLU A 41 10.98 4.32 5.12
C GLU A 41 11.23 5.33 4.00
N PHE A 42 10.92 6.58 4.26
CA PHE A 42 11.20 7.64 3.31
C PHE A 42 12.71 7.90 3.19
N ALA A 43 13.26 7.69 2.00
CA ALA A 43 14.63 8.06 1.68
C ALA A 43 14.72 9.57 1.34
N PRO A 44 15.87 10.24 1.46
CA PRO A 44 16.04 11.59 0.94
C PRO A 44 15.68 11.67 -0.54
N THR A 45 14.99 12.76 -0.94
CA THR A 45 14.65 13.00 -2.34
C THR A 45 15.89 13.31 -3.17
N SER A 46 15.84 12.97 -4.46
CA SER A 46 16.91 13.24 -5.42
C SER A 46 16.41 14.13 -6.55
N ILE A 47 17.35 14.70 -7.33
CA ILE A 47 17.01 15.47 -8.55
C ILE A 47 16.80 14.51 -9.74
N ASN A 48 17.34 13.29 -9.66
CA ASN A 48 17.30 12.32 -10.75
C ASN A 48 16.03 11.48 -10.69
N TYR A 49 15.34 11.33 -11.82
CA TYR A 49 14.17 10.47 -11.99
C TYR A 49 14.51 8.97 -12.05
N THR A 50 15.62 8.54 -11.45
CA THR A 50 16.05 7.15 -11.45
C THR A 50 16.04 6.56 -10.06
N TRP A 51 15.36 5.43 -9.89
CA TRP A 51 15.49 4.64 -8.69
C TRP A 51 16.68 3.67 -8.81
N GLN A 52 17.30 3.37 -7.67
CA GLN A 52 18.44 2.45 -7.61
C GLN A 52 18.22 1.44 -6.48
N GLN A 53 18.53 0.19 -6.80
CA GLN A 53 18.48 -0.90 -5.85
C GLN A 53 19.73 -1.75 -5.97
N LEU A 54 20.35 -2.08 -4.84
CA LEU A 54 21.46 -3.03 -4.77
C LEU A 54 20.93 -4.36 -4.21
N VAL A 55 20.85 -5.36 -5.07
CA VAL A 55 20.50 -6.72 -4.68
C VAL A 55 21.78 -7.49 -4.40
N ALA A 56 22.10 -7.68 -3.12
CA ALA A 56 23.24 -8.50 -2.71
C ALA A 56 22.84 -9.97 -2.66
N SER A 57 23.52 -10.84 -3.39
CA SER A 57 23.41 -12.27 -3.15
C SER A 57 24.16 -12.61 -1.85
N THR A 58 23.48 -13.24 -0.91
CA THR A 58 24.13 -13.73 0.32
C THR A 58 24.87 -15.02 -0.02
N THR A 59 26.17 -15.00 0.11
CA THR A 59 26.94 -16.23 0.26
C THR A 59 26.83 -16.69 1.71
N VAL A 60 26.50 -17.97 1.90
CA VAL A 60 26.59 -18.61 3.21
C VAL A 60 28.05 -18.52 3.65
N THR A 61 28.29 -18.02 4.88
CA THR A 61 29.63 -17.97 5.44
C THR A 61 30.15 -19.41 5.63
N THR A 62 31.10 -19.78 4.81
CA THR A 62 31.74 -21.10 4.88
C THR A 62 32.80 -21.13 5.99
N LEU A 63 33.00 -22.29 6.60
CA LEU A 63 34.07 -22.51 7.57
C LEU A 63 35.44 -22.22 6.92
N PRO A 64 36.44 -21.72 7.68
CA PRO A 64 37.81 -21.65 7.19
C PRO A 64 38.33 -23.07 6.92
N THR A 65 39.13 -23.20 5.87
CA THR A 65 39.81 -24.47 5.56
C THR A 65 41.04 -24.63 6.47
N TYR A 66 41.16 -25.78 7.08
CA TYR A 66 42.39 -26.12 7.79
C TYR A 66 43.48 -26.44 6.78
N VAL A 67 44.63 -25.77 6.93
CA VAL A 67 45.80 -25.94 6.04
C VAL A 67 47.04 -26.19 6.91
N ASP A 68 48.06 -26.78 6.30
CA ASP A 68 49.37 -26.91 6.93
C ASP A 68 49.93 -25.53 7.27
N PRO A 69 50.64 -25.31 8.43
CA PRO A 69 51.18 -24.01 8.83
C PRO A 69 51.99 -23.26 7.75
N GLU A 70 52.61 -24.00 6.83
CA GLU A 70 53.41 -23.41 5.76
C GLU A 70 52.63 -23.25 4.41
N SER A 71 51.35 -23.68 4.36
CA SER A 71 50.53 -23.58 3.16
C SER A 71 49.73 -22.26 3.07
N PRO A 72 49.62 -21.67 1.88
CA PRO A 72 48.78 -20.49 1.71
C PRO A 72 47.28 -20.83 1.94
N GLY A 73 46.55 -19.87 2.50
CA GLY A 73 45.10 -19.99 2.69
C GLY A 73 44.33 -20.00 1.38
N TYR A 74 43.17 -20.64 1.37
CA TYR A 74 42.28 -20.66 0.21
C TYR A 74 41.34 -19.46 0.18
N GLU A 75 41.11 -18.94 -1.04
CA GLU A 75 40.19 -17.82 -1.25
C GLU A 75 38.74 -18.26 -0.97
N LYS A 76 38.00 -17.44 -0.25
CA LYS A 76 36.56 -17.65 -0.02
C LYS A 76 35.73 -16.96 -1.08
N GLN A 77 34.66 -17.60 -1.49
CA GLN A 77 33.69 -17.02 -2.41
C GLN A 77 33.02 -15.79 -1.80
N ARG A 78 33.00 -14.69 -2.55
CA ARG A 78 32.28 -13.46 -2.20
C ARG A 78 30.92 -13.45 -2.85
N GLY A 79 29.93 -12.87 -2.15
CA GLY A 79 28.62 -12.61 -2.73
C GLY A 79 28.68 -11.65 -3.91
N SER A 80 27.88 -11.87 -4.92
CA SER A 80 27.71 -10.91 -6.01
C SER A 80 26.71 -9.84 -5.62
N VAL A 81 26.94 -8.60 -6.07
CA VAL A 81 26.01 -7.49 -5.92
C VAL A 81 25.50 -7.13 -7.32
N LYS A 82 24.19 -7.15 -7.49
CA LYS A 82 23.54 -6.73 -8.74
C LYS A 82 22.87 -5.38 -8.50
N GLY A 83 23.21 -4.37 -9.31
CA GLY A 83 22.49 -3.11 -9.34
C GLY A 83 21.28 -3.21 -10.26
N MET A 84 20.14 -2.68 -9.84
CA MET A 84 18.96 -2.48 -10.67
C MET A 84 18.62 -1.00 -10.66
N THR A 85 18.19 -0.48 -11.79
CA THR A 85 17.79 0.92 -11.96
C THR A 85 16.58 1.02 -12.88
N GLY A 86 15.80 2.08 -12.73
CA GLY A 86 14.69 2.41 -13.61
C GLY A 86 14.19 3.82 -13.35
N ASN A 87 13.20 4.27 -14.09
CA ASN A 87 12.64 5.61 -13.91
C ASN A 87 11.50 5.60 -12.90
N ILE A 88 11.44 6.65 -12.06
CA ILE A 88 10.35 6.86 -11.10
C ILE A 88 9.19 7.53 -11.85
N PRO A 89 7.96 6.99 -11.78
CA PRO A 89 6.80 7.59 -12.42
C PRO A 89 6.30 8.81 -11.65
N THR A 90 5.86 9.84 -12.34
CA THR A 90 5.23 11.01 -11.74
C THR A 90 3.73 10.78 -11.58
N GLN A 91 3.20 11.09 -10.42
CA GLN A 91 1.78 11.04 -10.07
C GLN A 91 1.24 12.45 -9.99
N LYS A 92 0.08 12.71 -10.61
CA LYS A 92 -0.61 13.99 -10.56
C LYS A 92 -2.09 13.77 -10.32
N ALA A 93 -2.67 14.60 -9.48
CA ALA A 93 -4.10 14.66 -9.26
C ALA A 93 -4.53 16.12 -9.08
N PHE A 94 -5.78 16.43 -9.38
CA PHE A 94 -6.31 17.77 -9.13
C PHE A 94 -7.78 17.74 -8.78
N TYR A 95 -8.19 18.72 -7.99
CA TYR A 95 -9.59 19.10 -7.80
C TYR A 95 -9.86 20.42 -8.48
N SER A 96 -11.01 20.52 -9.15
CA SER A 96 -11.47 21.76 -9.77
C SER A 96 -12.54 22.43 -8.91
N LEU A 97 -12.30 23.65 -8.48
CA LEU A 97 -13.29 24.49 -7.81
C LEU A 97 -13.90 25.44 -8.85
N ASN A 98 -15.06 25.09 -9.36
CA ASN A 98 -15.78 25.88 -10.33
C ASN A 98 -16.97 26.62 -9.68
N ARG A 99 -17.50 27.62 -10.39
CA ARG A 99 -18.62 28.44 -9.90
C ARG A 99 -19.88 27.62 -9.59
N THR A 100 -20.11 26.54 -10.32
CA THR A 100 -21.29 25.70 -10.15
C THR A 100 -21.24 24.97 -8.80
N ILE A 101 -20.12 24.31 -8.49
CA ILE A 101 -19.89 23.61 -7.22
C ILE A 101 -20.05 24.57 -6.04
N VAL A 102 -19.41 25.75 -6.13
CA VAL A 102 -19.51 26.77 -5.07
C VAL A 102 -20.96 27.22 -4.87
N ARG A 103 -21.71 27.45 -5.96
CA ARG A 103 -23.12 27.86 -5.87
C ARG A 103 -24.02 26.76 -5.32
N GLU A 104 -23.83 25.54 -5.73
CA GLU A 104 -24.61 24.39 -5.22
C GLU A 104 -24.40 24.19 -3.72
N LYS A 105 -23.15 24.23 -3.27
CA LYS A 105 -22.83 24.17 -1.83
C LYS A 105 -23.42 25.36 -1.07
N MET A 106 -23.33 26.57 -1.63
CA MET A 106 -23.97 27.75 -1.04
C MET A 106 -25.50 27.64 -0.93
N GLN A 107 -26.14 27.13 -1.96
CA GLN A 107 -27.60 26.88 -1.91
C GLN A 107 -27.96 25.89 -0.80
N LEU A 108 -27.17 24.86 -0.60
CA LEU A 108 -27.38 23.91 0.51
C LEU A 108 -27.23 24.60 1.87
N VAL A 109 -26.20 25.43 2.06
CA VAL A 109 -26.00 26.19 3.31
C VAL A 109 -27.16 27.16 3.54
N GLN A 110 -27.62 27.86 2.51
CA GLN A 110 -28.78 28.76 2.63
C GLN A 110 -30.10 28.06 2.93
N MET A 111 -30.28 26.83 2.43
CA MET A 111 -31.49 26.02 2.76
C MET A 111 -31.50 25.52 4.19
N PHE A 112 -30.34 25.33 4.82
CA PHE A 112 -30.20 24.75 6.16
C PHE A 112 -29.62 25.69 7.21
N GLY A 113 -29.15 26.90 6.83
CA GLY A 113 -28.49 27.88 7.70
C GLY A 113 -29.23 29.23 7.79
N THR A 114 -28.99 29.97 8.88
CA THR A 114 -29.57 31.28 9.15
C THR A 114 -28.54 32.43 9.16
N ALA A 115 -27.34 32.22 8.63
CA ALA A 115 -26.20 33.13 8.75
C ALA A 115 -26.04 34.17 7.61
N ALA A 116 -25.21 35.18 7.78
CA ALA A 116 -25.04 36.32 6.89
C ALA A 116 -24.29 35.92 5.60
N LEU A 117 -24.82 36.28 4.44
CA LEU A 117 -24.46 35.83 3.09
C LEU A 117 -22.95 35.88 2.72
N ASN A 118 -22.16 36.81 3.26
CA ASN A 118 -20.74 36.94 2.90
C ASN A 118 -19.81 36.05 3.73
N GLN A 119 -20.13 35.84 4.99
CA GLN A 119 -19.35 34.96 5.86
C GLN A 119 -19.57 33.48 5.49
N ASP A 120 -20.80 33.12 5.14
CA ASP A 120 -21.16 31.77 4.67
C ASP A 120 -20.45 31.39 3.37
N MET A 121 -20.24 32.35 2.45
CA MET A 121 -19.52 32.09 1.21
C MET A 121 -18.06 31.77 1.42
N GLN A 122 -17.41 32.53 2.29
CA GLN A 122 -16.00 32.32 2.62
C GLN A 122 -15.82 30.99 3.32
N ASP A 123 -16.66 30.66 4.29
CA ASP A 123 -16.62 29.41 5.03
C ASP A 123 -16.86 28.19 4.12
N VAL A 124 -17.86 28.26 3.21
CA VAL A 124 -18.12 27.19 2.24
C VAL A 124 -16.93 26.99 1.29
N PHE A 125 -16.33 28.09 0.83
CA PHE A 125 -15.20 28.00 -0.07
C PHE A 125 -13.95 27.44 0.64
N MET A 126 -13.68 27.85 1.87
CA MET A 126 -12.58 27.33 2.67
C MET A 126 -12.76 25.85 3.01
N ASN A 127 -13.98 25.42 3.33
CA ASN A 127 -14.26 23.99 3.53
C ASN A 127 -14.02 23.16 2.25
N LEU A 128 -14.37 23.68 1.08
CA LEU A 128 -14.09 23.01 -0.20
C LEU A 128 -12.60 22.95 -0.50
N LEU A 129 -11.86 24.00 -0.16
CA LEU A 129 -10.41 24.05 -0.32
C LEU A 129 -9.75 23.03 0.62
N ASP A 130 -10.20 22.99 1.87
CA ASP A 130 -9.76 22.06 2.89
C ASP A 130 -10.01 20.60 2.48
N GLU A 131 -11.24 20.28 2.05
CA GLU A 131 -11.60 18.95 1.50
C GLU A 131 -10.69 18.58 0.31
N SER A 132 -10.35 19.56 -0.56
CA SER A 132 -9.53 19.31 -1.74
C SER A 132 -8.08 18.99 -1.39
N VAL A 133 -7.46 19.78 -0.51
CA VAL A 133 -6.08 19.59 -0.06
C VAL A 133 -5.96 18.28 0.73
N ASP A 134 -6.89 18.05 1.65
CA ASP A 134 -6.96 16.81 2.44
C ASP A 134 -7.08 15.56 1.54
N GLY A 135 -7.96 15.63 0.54
CA GLY A 135 -8.14 14.56 -0.43
C GLY A 135 -6.89 14.28 -1.28
N LEU A 136 -6.15 15.30 -1.69
CA LEU A 136 -4.92 15.15 -2.45
C LEU A 136 -3.80 14.52 -1.62
N ILE A 137 -3.64 14.93 -0.37
CA ILE A 137 -2.64 14.37 0.55
C ILE A 137 -2.98 12.91 0.88
N LYS A 138 -4.24 12.62 1.19
CA LYS A 138 -4.70 11.23 1.39
C LYS A 138 -4.48 10.36 0.15
N GLY A 139 -4.80 10.90 -1.03
CA GLY A 139 -4.59 10.23 -2.31
C GLY A 139 -3.12 9.85 -2.54
N TYR A 140 -2.21 10.75 -2.19
CA TYR A 140 -0.77 10.49 -2.23
C TYR A 140 -0.37 9.30 -1.34
N TYR A 141 -0.75 9.30 -0.06
CA TYR A 141 -0.44 8.17 0.84
C TYR A 141 -1.13 6.87 0.41
N ASN A 142 -2.37 6.93 -0.08
CA ASN A 142 -3.07 5.76 -0.61
C ASN A 142 -2.36 5.16 -1.82
N SER A 143 -1.79 5.99 -2.68
CA SER A 143 -0.99 5.53 -3.82
C SER A 143 0.27 4.78 -3.38
N LEU A 144 1.02 5.31 -2.40
CA LEU A 144 2.19 4.63 -1.84
C LEU A 144 1.81 3.31 -1.15
N THR A 145 0.70 3.32 -0.42
CA THR A 145 0.16 2.10 0.20
C THR A 145 -0.20 1.05 -0.85
N ASN A 146 -0.83 1.45 -1.96
CA ASN A 146 -1.15 0.54 -3.06
C ASN A 146 0.12 -0.03 -3.71
N GLN A 147 1.14 0.80 -3.97
CA GLN A 147 2.43 0.32 -4.46
C GLN A 147 3.02 -0.74 -3.53
N ARG A 148 3.08 -0.44 -2.24
CA ARG A 148 3.58 -1.36 -1.21
C ARG A 148 2.81 -2.69 -1.21
N MET A 149 1.48 -2.64 -1.24
CA MET A 149 0.63 -3.82 -1.22
C MET A 149 0.84 -4.71 -2.45
N GLN A 150 0.94 -4.12 -3.63
CA GLN A 150 1.24 -4.85 -4.86
C GLN A 150 2.63 -5.48 -4.82
N ILE A 151 3.66 -4.73 -4.40
CA ILE A 151 5.03 -5.23 -4.30
C ILE A 151 5.12 -6.42 -3.35
N VAL A 152 4.51 -6.32 -2.18
CA VAL A 152 4.55 -7.40 -1.19
C VAL A 152 3.75 -8.61 -1.63
N SER A 153 2.59 -8.42 -2.26
CA SER A 153 1.71 -9.53 -2.64
C SER A 153 2.07 -10.22 -3.96
N THR A 154 2.75 -9.50 -4.88
CA THR A 154 3.07 -10.03 -6.22
C THR A 154 4.56 -10.01 -6.57
N GLY A 155 5.38 -9.29 -5.78
CA GLY A 155 6.81 -9.09 -6.06
C GLY A 155 7.11 -8.03 -7.12
N LYS A 156 6.09 -7.37 -7.65
CA LYS A 156 6.17 -6.37 -8.72
C LYS A 156 5.16 -5.26 -8.48
N PHE A 157 5.45 -4.10 -9.05
CA PHE A 157 4.47 -3.04 -9.16
C PHE A 157 4.20 -2.78 -10.64
N SER A 158 2.94 -2.84 -11.06
CA SER A 158 2.54 -2.63 -12.45
C SER A 158 1.57 -1.48 -12.55
N ILE A 159 1.79 -0.60 -13.53
CA ILE A 159 0.86 0.46 -13.92
C ILE A 159 0.15 0.00 -15.19
N ASP A 160 -1.10 -0.37 -15.08
CA ASP A 160 -1.92 -0.94 -16.16
C ASP A 160 -3.28 -0.25 -16.31
N VAL A 161 -4.12 -0.78 -17.17
CA VAL A 161 -5.47 -0.25 -17.41
C VAL A 161 -6.37 -0.39 -16.18
N THR A 162 -6.07 -1.35 -15.31
CA THR A 162 -6.92 -1.65 -14.15
C THR A 162 -6.70 -0.62 -13.05
N ASN A 163 -5.42 -0.32 -12.74
CA ASN A 163 -5.07 0.56 -11.64
C ASN A 163 -4.80 2.02 -12.08
N ASN A 164 -4.61 2.26 -13.38
CA ASN A 164 -4.43 3.60 -13.94
C ASN A 164 -5.20 3.79 -15.25
N PRO A 165 -6.53 3.74 -15.23
CA PRO A 165 -7.35 3.75 -16.46
C PRO A 165 -7.17 5.03 -17.28
N ARG A 166 -6.86 6.16 -16.66
CA ARG A 166 -6.76 7.49 -17.28
C ARG A 166 -5.34 7.93 -17.63
N GLY A 167 -4.31 7.25 -17.13
CA GLY A 167 -2.91 7.66 -17.26
C GLY A 167 -2.07 6.73 -18.12
N ILE A 168 -0.78 6.72 -17.85
CA ILE A 168 0.24 5.88 -18.50
C ILE A 168 -0.06 4.41 -18.19
N LYS A 169 0.18 3.52 -19.16
CA LYS A 169 -0.11 2.08 -19.04
C LYS A 169 1.07 1.26 -19.55
N GLY A 170 1.15 0.01 -19.05
CA GLY A 170 2.13 -0.96 -19.54
C GLY A 170 3.54 -0.81 -18.94
N ILE A 171 3.65 -0.16 -17.77
CA ILE A 171 4.92 -0.07 -17.04
C ILE A 171 4.88 -1.09 -15.90
N THR A 172 5.92 -1.93 -15.83
CA THR A 172 6.08 -2.88 -14.72
C THR A 172 7.46 -2.70 -14.08
N PHE A 173 7.45 -2.52 -12.78
CA PHE A 173 8.65 -2.47 -11.95
C PHE A 173 8.90 -3.86 -11.37
N ASP A 174 9.97 -4.51 -11.85
CA ASP A 174 10.42 -5.82 -11.36
C ASP A 174 11.63 -5.59 -10.46
N PHE A 175 11.54 -6.03 -9.21
CA PHE A 175 12.59 -5.83 -8.20
C PHE A 175 13.54 -7.02 -8.08
N GLY A 176 13.51 -7.94 -9.03
CA GLY A 176 14.45 -9.05 -9.13
C GLY A 176 14.34 -10.08 -8.01
N ILE A 177 13.12 -10.32 -7.51
CA ILE A 177 12.88 -11.43 -6.58
C ILE A 177 13.11 -12.74 -7.34
N ASP A 178 13.96 -13.61 -6.79
CA ASP A 178 14.31 -14.88 -7.44
C ASP A 178 13.09 -15.81 -7.58
N GLY A 179 13.01 -16.55 -8.69
CA GLY A 179 11.89 -17.46 -8.95
C GLY A 179 11.71 -18.55 -7.87
N SER A 180 12.78 -18.92 -7.14
CA SER A 180 12.71 -19.89 -6.03
C SER A 180 11.97 -19.37 -4.79
N HIS A 181 11.70 -18.05 -4.74
CA HIS A 181 10.93 -17.40 -3.69
C HIS A 181 9.42 -17.39 -3.97
N PHE A 182 9.04 -17.82 -5.15
CA PHE A 182 7.64 -17.97 -5.52
C PHE A 182 7.22 -19.44 -5.40
N ASP A 183 6.00 -19.66 -4.96
CA ASP A 183 5.36 -20.96 -4.97
C ASP A 183 3.90 -20.84 -5.39
N THR A 184 3.39 -21.85 -6.08
CA THR A 184 2.01 -21.85 -6.54
C THR A 184 1.39 -23.21 -6.26
N LEU A 185 0.43 -23.23 -5.37
CA LEU A 185 -0.37 -24.42 -5.13
C LEU A 185 -1.29 -24.68 -6.33
N THR A 186 -1.42 -25.94 -6.70
CA THR A 186 -2.23 -26.36 -7.84
C THR A 186 -3.26 -27.41 -7.47
N GLY A 187 -4.38 -27.43 -8.18
CA GLY A 187 -5.44 -28.43 -8.03
C GLY A 187 -5.98 -28.50 -6.59
N GLN A 188 -6.10 -29.69 -6.05
CA GLN A 188 -6.65 -29.96 -4.72
C GLN A 188 -5.72 -29.59 -3.55
N ASN A 189 -4.48 -29.18 -3.82
CA ASN A 189 -3.56 -28.66 -2.80
C ASN A 189 -3.81 -27.18 -2.49
N ARG A 190 -4.52 -26.44 -3.36
CA ARG A 190 -4.95 -25.08 -3.08
C ARG A 190 -5.79 -25.03 -1.83
N TRP A 191 -5.70 -23.95 -1.07
CA TRP A 191 -6.56 -23.77 0.10
C TRP A 191 -8.02 -23.72 -0.33
N TRP A 192 -8.30 -22.98 -1.41
CA TRP A 192 -9.59 -22.95 -2.07
C TRP A 192 -9.40 -23.16 -3.57
N THR A 193 -10.30 -23.92 -4.16
CA THR A 193 -10.25 -24.29 -5.59
C THR A 193 -11.01 -23.30 -6.48
N ASN A 194 -11.73 -22.38 -5.89
CA ASN A 194 -12.51 -21.34 -6.55
C ASN A 194 -12.21 -19.94 -5.99
N ALA A 195 -12.48 -18.91 -6.78
CA ALA A 195 -12.15 -17.53 -6.46
C ALA A 195 -12.97 -16.95 -5.29
N ASP A 196 -14.20 -17.43 -5.07
CA ASP A 196 -15.07 -17.01 -3.96
C ASP A 196 -14.74 -17.70 -2.62
N LYS A 197 -13.72 -18.56 -2.62
CA LYS A 197 -13.24 -19.30 -1.46
C LYS A 197 -14.27 -20.19 -0.76
N SER A 198 -15.33 -20.59 -1.47
CA SER A 198 -16.39 -21.43 -0.94
C SER A 198 -16.06 -22.93 -0.95
N THR A 199 -15.10 -23.36 -1.78
CA THR A 199 -14.74 -24.77 -1.94
C THR A 199 -13.29 -25.03 -1.53
N GLU A 200 -13.11 -25.73 -0.42
CA GLU A 200 -11.79 -26.11 0.08
C GLU A 200 -11.14 -27.19 -0.79
N GLY A 201 -9.82 -27.12 -0.95
CA GLY A 201 -9.06 -28.19 -1.58
C GLY A 201 -9.01 -29.42 -0.67
N THR A 202 -9.34 -30.58 -1.20
CA THR A 202 -9.41 -31.83 -0.39
C THR A 202 -8.06 -32.24 0.21
N SER A 203 -6.95 -31.90 -0.45
CA SER A 203 -5.59 -32.17 0.00
C SER A 203 -4.92 -30.95 0.66
N SER A 204 -5.63 -29.82 0.77
CA SER A 204 -5.09 -28.60 1.36
C SER A 204 -4.84 -28.74 2.87
N ASP A 205 -3.79 -28.14 3.38
CA ASP A 205 -3.52 -27.98 4.81
C ASP A 205 -2.78 -26.64 5.04
N PRO A 206 -3.52 -25.55 5.22
CA PRO A 206 -2.94 -24.21 5.32
C PRO A 206 -1.89 -24.07 6.44
N ILE A 207 -2.16 -24.61 7.62
CA ILE A 207 -1.24 -24.52 8.76
C ILE A 207 0.06 -25.28 8.49
N LEU A 208 -0.03 -26.48 7.94
CA LEU A 208 1.15 -27.28 7.60
C LEU A 208 1.97 -26.59 6.50
N TYR A 209 1.30 -26.05 5.51
CA TYR A 209 1.94 -25.32 4.42
C TYR A 209 2.73 -24.10 4.93
N MET A 210 2.11 -23.25 5.74
CA MET A 210 2.79 -22.10 6.34
C MET A 210 3.99 -22.51 7.19
N LYS A 211 3.84 -23.54 8.03
CA LYS A 211 4.96 -24.10 8.82
C LYS A 211 6.11 -24.63 7.94
N THR A 212 5.77 -25.29 6.85
CA THR A 212 6.77 -25.82 5.92
C THR A 212 7.55 -24.71 5.27
N TRP A 213 6.87 -23.62 4.86
CA TRP A 213 7.53 -22.44 4.32
C TRP A 213 8.40 -21.73 5.35
N VAL A 214 7.94 -21.52 6.57
CA VAL A 214 8.77 -20.95 7.64
C VAL A 214 10.04 -21.78 7.86
N LYS A 215 9.94 -23.13 7.85
CA LYS A 215 11.11 -24.01 7.94
C LYS A 215 12.01 -23.89 6.72
N LYS A 216 11.46 -23.83 5.50
CA LYS A 216 12.21 -23.65 4.24
C LYS A 216 12.96 -22.33 4.25
N ILE A 217 12.33 -21.23 4.67
CA ILE A 217 12.96 -19.92 4.79
C ILE A 217 14.17 -19.96 5.73
N ARG A 218 14.05 -20.64 6.86
CA ARG A 218 15.15 -20.79 7.83
C ARG A 218 16.26 -21.71 7.33
N ASN A 219 15.90 -22.88 6.81
CA ASN A 219 16.86 -23.92 6.48
C ASN A 219 17.52 -23.77 5.10
N THR A 220 16.74 -23.30 4.10
CA THR A 220 17.22 -23.21 2.70
C THR A 220 17.72 -21.79 2.39
N PHE A 221 16.99 -20.78 2.85
CA PHE A 221 17.34 -19.39 2.57
C PHE A 221 18.11 -18.71 3.71
N HIS A 222 18.36 -19.45 4.81
CA HIS A 222 19.17 -19.03 5.94
C HIS A 222 18.75 -17.69 6.57
N TYR A 223 17.45 -17.40 6.56
CA TYR A 223 16.92 -16.24 7.24
C TYR A 223 16.39 -16.62 8.61
N TYR A 224 17.04 -16.13 9.66
CA TYR A 224 16.71 -16.43 11.06
C TYR A 224 16.07 -15.24 11.79
N GLY A 225 15.87 -14.10 11.10
CA GLY A 225 15.21 -12.94 11.65
C GLY A 225 13.71 -13.16 11.89
N PRO A 226 13.05 -12.20 12.55
CA PRO A 226 11.61 -12.23 12.73
C PRO A 226 10.91 -12.10 11.38
N LEU A 227 9.88 -12.93 11.18
CA LEU A 227 9.04 -12.96 9.98
C LEU A 227 7.62 -12.51 10.32
N THR A 228 6.96 -11.97 9.33
CA THR A 228 5.52 -11.68 9.32
C THR A 228 4.91 -12.35 8.08
N ILE A 229 3.72 -12.91 8.23
CA ILE A 229 2.93 -13.41 7.10
C ILE A 229 1.84 -12.39 6.83
N GLU A 230 1.81 -11.85 5.62
CA GLU A 230 0.78 -10.93 5.18
C GLU A 230 -0.16 -11.60 4.19
N MET A 231 -1.44 -11.31 4.31
CA MET A 231 -2.48 -11.77 3.39
C MET A 231 -3.64 -10.78 3.35
N ALA A 232 -4.45 -10.86 2.31
CA ALA A 232 -5.67 -10.07 2.21
C ALA A 232 -6.64 -10.39 3.35
N LYS A 233 -7.41 -9.41 3.80
CA LYS A 233 -8.39 -9.58 4.88
C LYS A 233 -9.38 -10.69 4.55
N GLU A 234 -9.93 -10.71 3.34
CA GLU A 234 -10.86 -11.74 2.90
C GLU A 234 -10.22 -13.14 2.86
N THR A 235 -8.90 -13.20 2.60
CA THR A 235 -8.16 -14.46 2.64
C THR A 235 -7.97 -14.96 4.07
N LEU A 236 -7.70 -14.05 5.01
CA LEU A 236 -7.60 -14.40 6.43
C LEU A 236 -8.95 -14.81 7.01
N ASP A 237 -10.02 -14.08 6.69
CA ASP A 237 -11.36 -14.40 7.17
C ASP A 237 -11.84 -15.77 6.65
N ALA A 238 -11.56 -16.08 5.38
CA ALA A 238 -11.80 -17.42 4.85
C ALA A 238 -10.89 -18.49 5.49
N LEU A 239 -9.63 -18.16 5.79
CA LEU A 239 -8.69 -19.07 6.44
C LEU A 239 -9.15 -19.48 7.85
N VAL A 240 -9.71 -18.54 8.59
CA VAL A 240 -10.27 -18.77 9.92
C VAL A 240 -11.41 -19.80 9.86
N GLN A 241 -12.19 -19.79 8.79
CA GLN A 241 -13.32 -20.71 8.59
C GLN A 241 -12.94 -22.06 7.93
N HIS A 242 -11.69 -22.22 7.51
CA HIS A 242 -11.23 -23.44 6.83
C HIS A 242 -11.29 -24.67 7.76
N SER A 243 -11.95 -25.75 7.34
CA SER A 243 -12.26 -26.93 8.17
C SER A 243 -11.04 -27.58 8.83
N LYS A 244 -9.93 -27.72 8.09
CA LYS A 244 -8.68 -28.29 8.65
C LYS A 244 -7.99 -27.34 9.62
N VAL A 245 -8.12 -26.03 9.42
CA VAL A 245 -7.58 -25.02 10.34
C VAL A 245 -8.35 -25.08 11.65
N LEU A 246 -9.68 -25.05 11.59
CA LEU A 246 -10.55 -25.17 12.76
C LEU A 246 -10.30 -26.47 13.53
N THR A 247 -10.17 -27.61 12.84
CA THR A 247 -9.84 -28.90 13.48
C THR A 247 -8.50 -28.85 14.22
N ARG A 248 -7.47 -28.21 13.64
CA ARG A 248 -6.17 -28.06 14.31
C ARG A 248 -6.23 -27.11 15.49
N ILE A 249 -6.97 -26.02 15.40
CA ILE A 249 -7.20 -25.08 16.51
C ILE A 249 -7.95 -25.78 17.64
N GLY A 250 -9.03 -26.50 17.33
CA GLY A 250 -9.78 -27.22 18.32
C GLY A 250 -8.92 -28.24 19.07
N ARG A 251 -8.05 -28.98 18.37
CA ARG A 251 -7.09 -29.90 19.00
C ARG A 251 -6.01 -29.22 19.84
N LEU A 252 -5.65 -27.99 19.49
CA LEU A 252 -4.68 -27.19 20.25
C LEU A 252 -5.28 -26.70 21.56
N LEU A 253 -6.50 -26.18 21.50
CA LEU A 253 -7.16 -25.53 22.64
C LEU A 253 -7.91 -26.51 23.55
N TYR A 254 -8.41 -27.58 22.98
CA TYR A 254 -9.11 -28.65 23.70
C TYR A 254 -8.42 -29.98 23.43
N PRO A 255 -7.49 -30.41 24.31
CA PRO A 255 -6.79 -31.68 24.17
C PRO A 255 -7.80 -32.83 24.39
N LEU A 256 -8.15 -33.48 23.31
CA LEU A 256 -9.14 -34.52 23.26
C LEU A 256 -8.58 -35.85 23.77
N SER A 257 -9.42 -36.60 24.45
CA SER A 257 -9.17 -38.01 24.73
C SER A 257 -9.10 -38.81 23.40
N ALA A 258 -8.49 -39.95 23.41
CA ALA A 258 -8.21 -40.80 22.24
C ALA A 258 -9.44 -41.19 21.38
N THR A 259 -10.65 -40.78 21.75
CA THR A 259 -11.91 -41.12 21.09
C THR A 259 -12.31 -40.21 19.91
N ASP A 260 -11.71 -39.02 19.73
CA ASP A 260 -12.02 -38.14 18.57
C ASP A 260 -11.03 -38.34 17.43
N ALA A 261 -11.03 -39.53 16.82
CA ALA A 261 -10.15 -39.86 15.69
C ALA A 261 -10.41 -38.99 14.46
N THR A 262 -11.65 -38.54 14.23
CA THR A 262 -12.07 -37.74 13.09
C THR A 262 -11.84 -36.24 13.27
N GLY A 263 -11.72 -35.77 14.51
CA GLY A 263 -11.61 -34.36 14.83
C GLY A 263 -12.94 -33.59 14.76
N ALA A 264 -14.08 -34.27 14.70
CA ALA A 264 -15.40 -33.65 14.62
C ALA A 264 -15.72 -32.80 15.86
N THR A 265 -15.39 -33.28 17.05
CA THR A 265 -15.59 -32.53 18.29
C THR A 265 -14.66 -31.32 18.37
N ALA A 266 -13.42 -31.48 17.90
CA ALA A 266 -12.46 -30.38 17.83
C ALA A 266 -12.96 -29.26 16.88
N LEU A 267 -13.50 -29.64 15.73
CA LEU A 267 -14.10 -28.72 14.78
C LEU A 267 -15.27 -27.93 15.40
N GLN A 268 -16.21 -28.62 16.02
CA GLN A 268 -17.36 -28.00 16.69
C GLN A 268 -16.93 -27.05 17.82
N TYR A 269 -15.93 -27.40 18.59
CA TYR A 269 -15.39 -26.52 19.63
C TYR A 269 -14.79 -25.26 19.04
N ALA A 270 -13.98 -25.39 17.97
CA ALA A 270 -13.36 -24.24 17.32
C ALA A 270 -14.38 -23.30 16.65
N GLN A 271 -15.47 -23.84 16.10
CA GLN A 271 -16.53 -23.04 15.48
C GLN A 271 -17.29 -22.13 16.48
N ASN A 272 -17.21 -22.41 17.77
CA ASN A 272 -17.81 -21.56 18.82
C ASN A 272 -16.87 -20.46 19.33
N LEU A 273 -15.63 -20.39 18.83
CA LEU A 273 -14.68 -19.35 19.20
C LEU A 273 -14.89 -18.10 18.36
N ASP A 274 -14.54 -16.94 18.92
CA ASP A 274 -14.52 -15.69 18.19
C ASP A 274 -13.33 -15.61 17.20
N ASP A 275 -13.43 -14.75 16.22
CA ASP A 275 -12.42 -14.59 15.17
C ASP A 275 -11.06 -14.17 15.72
N GLU A 276 -11.01 -13.39 16.81
CA GLU A 276 -9.75 -12.96 17.42
C GLU A 276 -9.03 -14.12 18.08
N ALA A 277 -9.75 -14.97 18.82
CA ALA A 277 -9.19 -16.18 19.41
C ALA A 277 -8.70 -17.16 18.34
N LEU A 278 -9.43 -17.28 17.23
CA LEU A 278 -9.03 -18.10 16.09
C LEU A 278 -7.74 -17.56 15.43
N LYS A 279 -7.65 -16.27 15.18
CA LYS A 279 -6.45 -15.61 14.63
C LYS A 279 -5.23 -15.78 15.56
N ALA A 280 -5.42 -15.59 16.86
CA ALA A 280 -4.37 -15.82 17.86
C ALA A 280 -3.90 -17.29 17.89
N ALA A 281 -4.84 -18.23 17.77
CA ALA A 281 -4.53 -19.66 17.72
C ALA A 281 -3.76 -20.05 16.45
N ILE A 282 -4.10 -19.47 15.29
CA ILE A 282 -3.35 -19.67 14.04
C ILE A 282 -1.92 -19.15 14.19
N THR A 283 -1.75 -17.94 14.71
CA THR A 283 -0.43 -17.35 14.98
C THR A 283 0.40 -18.24 15.91
N ARG A 284 -0.21 -18.77 16.98
CA ARG A 284 0.45 -19.70 17.89
C ARG A 284 0.83 -21.03 17.21
N LEU A 285 -0.04 -21.55 16.34
CA LEU A 285 0.21 -22.78 15.60
C LEU A 285 1.35 -22.62 14.59
N VAL A 286 1.38 -21.52 13.86
CA VAL A 286 2.39 -21.25 12.83
C VAL A 286 3.71 -20.79 13.44
N GLY A 287 3.66 -20.08 14.56
CA GLY A 287 4.83 -19.51 15.24
C GLY A 287 5.38 -18.26 14.59
N VAL A 288 4.56 -17.59 13.74
CA VAL A 288 4.88 -16.34 13.05
C VAL A 288 3.65 -15.46 13.09
N GLU A 289 3.85 -14.16 13.26
CA GLU A 289 2.77 -13.15 13.25
C GLU A 289 2.05 -13.12 11.90
N ILE A 290 0.73 -13.08 11.94
CA ILE A 290 -0.10 -12.99 10.74
C ILE A 290 -0.80 -11.64 10.75
N VAL A 291 -0.64 -10.88 9.65
CA VAL A 291 -1.22 -9.56 9.47
C VAL A 291 -2.17 -9.57 8.29
N SER A 292 -3.40 -9.09 8.53
CA SER A 292 -4.36 -8.85 7.46
C SER A 292 -4.11 -7.51 6.80
N ARG A 293 -4.25 -7.48 5.48
CA ARG A 293 -4.10 -6.26 4.67
C ARG A 293 -5.39 -5.97 3.92
N ASP A 294 -5.65 -4.69 3.70
CA ASP A 294 -6.81 -4.29 2.90
C ASP A 294 -6.60 -4.70 1.45
N SER A 295 -7.57 -5.43 0.92
CA SER A 295 -7.54 -5.94 -0.44
C SER A 295 -8.10 -4.97 -1.46
N LYS A 296 -8.72 -3.86 -1.02
CA LYS A 296 -9.45 -2.94 -1.87
C LYS A 296 -8.81 -1.57 -1.90
N ALA A 297 -8.66 -1.04 -3.11
CA ALA A 297 -8.37 0.35 -3.35
C ALA A 297 -9.35 0.89 -4.40
N PHE A 298 -9.41 2.20 -4.56
CA PHE A 298 -10.31 2.84 -5.49
C PHE A 298 -9.53 3.76 -6.42
N VAL A 299 -9.90 3.76 -7.70
CA VAL A 299 -9.37 4.68 -8.71
C VAL A 299 -10.52 5.38 -9.41
N ASP A 300 -10.28 6.61 -9.82
CA ASP A 300 -11.25 7.36 -10.62
C ASP A 300 -11.16 6.92 -12.07
N ASP A 301 -12.27 6.45 -12.61
CA ASP A 301 -12.42 6.08 -14.01
C ASP A 301 -13.46 6.99 -14.68
N TRP A 302 -13.31 7.17 -15.97
CA TRP A 302 -14.25 7.98 -16.76
C TRP A 302 -15.32 7.07 -17.37
N ASN A 303 -16.57 7.29 -16.97
CA ASN A 303 -17.66 6.64 -17.64
C ASN A 303 -17.82 7.25 -19.05
N THR A 304 -17.53 6.45 -20.08
CA THR A 304 -17.63 6.89 -21.48
C THR A 304 -19.06 7.11 -21.96
N GLU A 305 -20.05 6.55 -21.28
CA GLU A 305 -21.47 6.66 -21.66
C GLU A 305 -22.05 7.99 -21.17
N ASP A 306 -21.77 8.39 -19.94
CA ASP A 306 -22.38 9.54 -19.29
C ASP A 306 -21.44 10.76 -19.19
N GLY A 307 -20.15 10.59 -19.51
CA GLY A 307 -19.14 11.61 -19.32
C GLY A 307 -18.90 12.02 -17.87
N THR A 308 -19.19 11.12 -16.91
CA THR A 308 -19.04 11.35 -15.47
C THR A 308 -17.84 10.59 -14.90
N LEU A 309 -17.25 11.13 -13.83
CA LEU A 309 -16.26 10.42 -13.04
C LEU A 309 -16.95 9.40 -12.14
N THR A 310 -16.48 8.17 -12.20
CA THR A 310 -16.95 7.07 -11.33
C THR A 310 -15.77 6.47 -10.57
N GLN A 311 -16.04 6.00 -9.38
CA GLN A 311 -15.02 5.29 -8.59
C GLN A 311 -15.06 3.81 -8.93
N LYS A 312 -13.94 3.29 -9.40
CA LYS A 312 -13.75 1.88 -9.69
C LYS A 312 -12.92 1.23 -8.59
N GLN A 313 -13.43 0.14 -8.03
CA GLN A 313 -12.69 -0.67 -7.08
C GLN A 313 -11.62 -1.49 -7.80
N ILE A 314 -10.41 -1.48 -7.28
CA ILE A 314 -9.28 -2.29 -7.73
C ILE A 314 -8.76 -3.18 -6.61
N GLU A 315 -8.03 -4.23 -6.97
CA GLU A 315 -7.33 -5.08 -6.01
C GLU A 315 -6.09 -4.35 -5.49
N ASN A 316 -5.98 -4.24 -4.17
CA ASN A 316 -4.85 -3.61 -3.49
C ASN A 316 -3.81 -4.68 -3.09
N PHE A 317 -4.17 -5.55 -2.14
CA PHE A 317 -3.39 -6.74 -1.82
C PHE A 317 -4.01 -7.96 -2.51
N SER A 318 -3.20 -8.79 -3.17
CA SER A 318 -3.71 -9.96 -3.91
C SER A 318 -4.55 -10.90 -3.04
N LEU A 319 -5.75 -11.23 -3.51
CA LEU A 319 -6.68 -12.14 -2.83
C LEU A 319 -6.22 -13.61 -2.86
N THR A 320 -5.33 -13.94 -3.78
CA THR A 320 -4.87 -15.32 -4.02
C THR A 320 -3.52 -15.61 -3.37
N ASN A 321 -2.78 -14.56 -2.98
CA ASN A 321 -1.41 -14.69 -2.50
C ASN A 321 -1.28 -14.45 -1.00
N ILE A 322 -0.28 -15.10 -0.43
CA ILE A 322 0.26 -14.78 0.89
C ILE A 322 1.73 -14.44 0.76
N ALA A 323 2.22 -13.52 1.56
CA ALA A 323 3.60 -13.09 1.55
C ALA A 323 4.27 -13.35 2.90
N PHE A 324 5.47 -13.94 2.88
CA PHE A 324 6.34 -14.03 4.04
C PHE A 324 7.41 -12.96 3.89
N ILE A 325 7.44 -12.03 4.81
CA ILE A 325 8.37 -10.90 4.77
C ILE A 325 9.10 -10.73 6.09
N PRO A 326 10.30 -10.13 6.11
CA PRO A 326 10.96 -9.71 7.34
C PRO A 326 10.08 -8.73 8.12
N LYS A 327 10.06 -8.86 9.44
CA LYS A 327 9.38 -7.89 10.30
C LYS A 327 10.24 -6.62 10.41
N GLY A 328 9.63 -5.45 10.24
CA GLY A 328 10.30 -4.15 10.25
C GLY A 328 10.50 -3.58 8.86
N THR A 329 11.55 -2.79 8.68
CA THR A 329 11.83 -2.11 7.39
C THR A 329 12.27 -3.10 6.33
N ILE A 330 11.53 -3.17 5.24
CA ILE A 330 11.80 -4.03 4.09
C ILE A 330 12.27 -3.26 2.86
N GLY A 331 12.06 -1.94 2.84
CA GLY A 331 12.40 -1.11 1.70
C GLY A 331 12.41 0.38 2.01
N ASN A 332 12.70 1.17 0.99
CA ASN A 332 12.70 2.61 1.04
C ASN A 332 11.77 3.19 -0.02
N ILE A 333 11.17 4.32 0.28
CA ILE A 333 10.43 5.14 -0.68
C ILE A 333 11.43 6.12 -1.29
N GLN A 334 11.78 5.88 -2.55
CA GLN A 334 12.67 6.75 -3.30
C GLN A 334 11.85 7.78 -4.05
N GLY A 335 12.17 9.05 -3.85
CA GLY A 335 11.43 10.18 -4.41
C GLY A 335 12.32 11.14 -5.17
N VAL A 336 11.68 11.89 -6.05
CA VAL A 336 12.30 12.98 -6.82
C VAL A 336 11.68 14.29 -6.35
N THR A 337 12.52 15.30 -6.11
CA THR A 337 12.04 16.64 -5.80
C THR A 337 11.36 17.21 -7.06
N PRO A 338 10.04 17.51 -7.02
CA PRO A 338 9.34 18.07 -8.16
C PRO A 338 9.92 19.44 -8.58
N LEU A 339 9.96 19.70 -9.88
CA LEU A 339 10.42 20.97 -10.44
C LEU A 339 9.21 21.88 -10.63
N THR A 340 9.24 23.04 -10.00
CA THR A 340 8.15 24.03 -10.03
C THR A 340 8.37 25.14 -11.07
N MET A 341 9.13 24.89 -12.12
CA MET A 341 9.39 25.88 -13.16
C MET A 341 8.10 26.36 -13.84
N GLY A 342 7.89 27.66 -13.86
CA GLY A 342 6.74 28.29 -14.52
C GLY A 342 5.50 28.50 -13.63
N TYR A 343 5.55 28.15 -12.35
CA TYR A 343 4.52 28.46 -11.36
C TYR A 343 4.83 29.78 -10.62
N ASP A 344 3.76 30.45 -10.21
CA ASP A 344 3.84 31.61 -9.32
C ASP A 344 4.28 31.09 -7.92
N PRO A 345 5.39 31.55 -7.35
CA PRO A 345 5.89 31.06 -6.07
C PRO A 345 4.89 31.16 -4.93
N ASP A 346 4.02 32.19 -4.93
CA ASP A 346 3.01 32.40 -3.88
C ASP A 346 1.84 31.39 -3.96
N LYS A 347 1.76 30.62 -5.04
CA LYS A 347 0.73 29.62 -5.31
C LYS A 347 1.24 28.19 -5.26
N VAL A 348 2.48 27.99 -4.84
CA VAL A 348 3.12 26.70 -4.71
C VAL A 348 3.42 26.44 -3.24
N ALA A 349 3.03 25.28 -2.77
CA ALA A 349 3.41 24.80 -1.45
C ALA A 349 4.05 23.42 -1.54
N PHE A 350 5.00 23.19 -0.68
CA PHE A 350 5.71 21.91 -0.56
C PHE A 350 5.27 21.21 0.71
N TYR A 351 4.95 19.94 0.58
CA TYR A 351 4.55 19.08 1.68
C TYR A 351 5.62 17.99 1.91
N ASP A 352 5.88 17.65 3.16
CA ASP A 352 6.78 16.59 3.60
C ASP A 352 8.16 16.61 2.88
N SER A 353 9.00 17.56 3.24
CA SER A 353 10.38 17.67 2.74
C SER A 353 10.49 17.73 1.20
N ASN A 354 9.57 18.44 0.56
CA ASN A 354 9.47 18.61 -0.89
C ASN A 354 9.13 17.33 -1.67
N ARG A 355 8.43 16.39 -1.08
CA ARG A 355 7.99 15.15 -1.74
C ARG A 355 6.73 15.35 -2.56
N LEU A 356 5.78 16.08 -2.01
CA LEU A 356 4.53 16.43 -2.65
C LEU A 356 4.48 17.94 -2.85
N VAL A 357 4.15 18.36 -4.05
CA VAL A 357 3.93 19.77 -4.38
C VAL A 357 2.45 19.99 -4.59
N LEU A 358 1.91 21.02 -3.95
CA LEU A 358 0.53 21.47 -4.09
C LEU A 358 0.50 22.85 -4.75
N THR A 359 -0.09 22.93 -5.92
CA THR A 359 -0.16 24.17 -6.71
C THR A 359 -1.60 24.64 -6.89
N GLN A 360 -1.78 25.96 -6.81
CA GLN A 360 -3.02 26.62 -7.19
C GLN A 360 -2.90 27.13 -8.61
N ARG A 361 -3.80 26.74 -9.49
CA ARG A 361 -3.81 27.16 -10.89
C ARG A 361 -5.19 27.67 -11.29
N ALA A 362 -5.27 28.92 -11.72
CA ALA A 362 -6.50 29.45 -12.31
C ALA A 362 -6.61 29.10 -13.79
N ASN A 363 -7.82 28.71 -14.18
CA ASN A 363 -8.18 28.64 -15.59
C ASN A 363 -9.20 29.77 -15.90
N PRO A 364 -8.78 30.84 -16.58
CA PRO A 364 -9.66 31.96 -16.89
C PRO A 364 -10.79 31.61 -17.87
N GLU A 365 -10.59 30.59 -18.73
CA GLU A 365 -11.57 30.17 -19.72
C GLU A 365 -12.77 29.49 -19.07
N THR A 366 -12.51 28.63 -18.08
CA THR A 366 -13.55 27.89 -17.35
C THR A 366 -13.99 28.55 -16.05
N HIS A 367 -13.38 29.70 -15.72
CA HIS A 367 -13.61 30.41 -14.45
C HIS A 367 -13.51 29.45 -13.23
N SER A 368 -12.49 28.64 -13.19
CA SER A 368 -12.24 27.65 -12.16
C SER A 368 -10.82 27.78 -11.60
N ILE A 369 -10.63 27.36 -10.36
CA ILE A 369 -9.32 27.13 -9.76
C ILE A 369 -9.11 25.64 -9.66
N TYR A 370 -7.93 25.20 -10.06
CA TYR A 370 -7.44 23.86 -9.86
C TYR A 370 -6.47 23.85 -8.68
N ILE A 371 -6.70 22.95 -7.74
CA ILE A 371 -5.71 22.58 -6.73
C ILE A 371 -5.09 21.28 -7.23
N GLU A 372 -3.84 21.33 -7.63
CA GLU A 372 -3.11 20.22 -8.23
C GLU A 372 -2.03 19.72 -7.27
N SER A 373 -1.88 18.41 -7.19
CA SER A 373 -0.79 17.73 -6.50
C SER A 373 0.13 17.04 -7.50
N GLU A 374 1.44 17.14 -7.27
CA GLU A 374 2.47 16.42 -8.02
C GLU A 374 3.45 15.75 -7.08
N ALA A 375 3.67 14.45 -7.28
CA ALA A 375 4.66 13.66 -6.59
C ALA A 375 5.33 12.67 -7.55
N ALA A 376 6.59 12.37 -7.33
CA ALA A 376 7.31 11.36 -8.08
C ALA A 376 8.01 10.44 -7.08
N GLU A 377 7.35 9.33 -6.71
CA GLU A 377 7.84 8.41 -5.70
C GLU A 377 7.57 6.96 -6.07
N LEU A 378 8.47 6.08 -5.64
CA LEU A 378 8.40 4.65 -5.83
C LEU A 378 8.86 3.90 -4.58
N CYS A 379 8.06 2.95 -4.12
CA CYS A 379 8.44 1.99 -3.09
C CYS A 379 9.47 1.00 -3.69
N VAL A 380 10.67 0.95 -3.12
CA VAL A 380 11.75 0.06 -3.57
C VAL A 380 12.16 -0.87 -2.44
N PRO A 381 11.94 -2.19 -2.56
CA PRO A 381 12.32 -3.13 -1.51
C PRO A 381 13.85 -3.30 -1.45
N ASN A 382 14.43 -3.16 -0.25
CA ASN A 382 15.87 -3.35 -0.02
C ASN A 382 16.22 -4.82 0.26
N LEU A 383 15.23 -5.62 0.64
CA LEU A 383 15.41 -7.01 1.05
C LEU A 383 14.62 -8.00 0.18
N PRO A 384 14.65 -7.88 -1.19
CA PRO A 384 13.88 -8.76 -2.07
C PRO A 384 14.24 -10.24 -1.90
N LYS A 385 15.47 -10.53 -1.50
CA LYS A 385 15.97 -11.89 -1.22
C LYS A 385 15.32 -12.57 0.00
N TYR A 386 14.58 -11.84 0.82
CA TYR A 386 13.87 -12.37 2.00
C TYR A 386 12.37 -12.18 1.90
N MET A 387 11.88 -11.83 0.73
CA MET A 387 10.46 -11.79 0.41
C MET A 387 10.07 -13.09 -0.31
N PHE A 388 9.05 -13.78 0.19
CA PHE A 388 8.56 -15.03 -0.37
C PHE A 388 7.07 -14.92 -0.58
N ILE A 389 6.61 -15.25 -1.78
CA ILE A 389 5.24 -15.05 -2.21
C ILE A 389 4.66 -16.38 -2.67
N CYS A 390 3.55 -16.76 -2.07
CA CYS A 390 2.91 -18.04 -2.33
C CYS A 390 1.47 -17.83 -2.80
N THR A 391 1.14 -18.35 -3.97
CA THR A 391 -0.24 -18.40 -4.47
C THR A 391 -0.95 -19.61 -3.89
N VAL A 392 -1.98 -19.36 -3.06
CA VAL A 392 -2.64 -20.38 -2.26
C VAL A 392 -4.07 -20.69 -2.68
N SER A 393 -4.69 -19.85 -3.50
CA SER A 393 -6.05 -20.06 -4.00
C SER A 393 -6.16 -19.89 -5.52
N ALA A 394 -7.34 -20.15 -6.06
CA ALA A 394 -7.63 -19.99 -7.49
C ALA A 394 -7.79 -18.53 -7.89
#